data_eaee33b41075d5c0a386446b12737cb0
#
_entry.id   eaee33b41075d5c0a386446b12737cb0
#
_cell.length_a   1.000
_cell.length_b   1.000
_cell.length_c   1.000
_cell.angle_alpha   90.00
_cell.angle_beta   90.00
_cell.angle_gamma   90.00
#
_symmetry.space_group_name_H-M   'P 1'
#
loop_
_entity.id
_entity.type
_entity.pdbx_description
1 polymer ?
#
loop_
_entity_poly.entity_id
_entity_poly.type
_entity_poly.pdbx_seq_one_letter_code
_entity_poly.pdbx_strand_id
1 'polypeptide(L)'
;MDFNVTKSTVLNVNLANIYEKFYGPGVEKDKIWSRAFEASPGVYPKEYSDGTLSYPSMQGGENPWNLLVHSGYREQFWNSAQSLIGINQDLGDLVTKGLTASIKFSWDAVNTNTIVRSKTPNQYYAKGRDEDGNLIFGSPIVTGTDELGLSESGSGSITTYLEGSINYNRLFAEKHRVGAMLLYNHKVTNKKLTYSKTLSLPYK
;
A
#
# COMPACT_ATOMS: atom_id res chain seq x y z
N MET A 1 25.84 -6.90 3.75
CA MET A 1 26.99 -7.05 4.67
C MET A 1 27.58 -8.41 4.45
N ASP A 2 28.91 -8.48 4.37
CA ASP A 2 29.63 -9.74 4.14
C ASP A 2 30.53 -10.00 5.33
N PHE A 3 30.44 -11.20 5.89
CA PHE A 3 31.18 -11.62 7.06
C PHE A 3 32.08 -12.80 6.68
N ASN A 4 33.37 -12.63 6.81
CA ASN A 4 34.33 -13.71 6.68
C ASN A 4 34.30 -14.60 7.93
N VAL A 5 33.53 -15.69 7.87
CA VAL A 5 33.40 -16.64 8.99
C VAL A 5 34.69 -17.47 9.14
N THR A 6 35.26 -17.88 8.02
CA THR A 6 36.56 -18.53 7.91
C THR A 6 37.34 -17.99 6.72
N LYS A 7 38.55 -18.48 6.47
CA LYS A 7 39.32 -18.11 5.27
C LYS A 7 38.64 -18.56 3.95
N SER A 8 37.78 -19.58 4.02
CA SER A 8 37.08 -20.19 2.88
C SER A 8 35.57 -20.02 2.92
N THR A 9 34.99 -19.41 3.98
CA THR A 9 33.54 -19.26 4.17
C THR A 9 33.17 -17.82 4.32
N VAL A 10 32.27 -17.31 3.48
CA VAL A 10 31.71 -15.97 3.54
C VAL A 10 30.21 -16.05 3.75
N LEU A 11 29.72 -15.41 4.80
CA LEU A 11 28.30 -15.20 5.08
C LEU A 11 27.87 -13.83 4.53
N ASN A 12 26.88 -13.82 3.65
CA ASN A 12 26.27 -12.60 3.13
C ASN A 12 24.92 -12.41 3.81
N VAL A 13 24.68 -11.23 4.41
CA VAL A 13 23.40 -10.86 5.01
C VAL A 13 22.91 -9.55 4.40
N ASN A 14 21.74 -9.57 3.82
CA ASN A 14 21.08 -8.39 3.28
C ASN A 14 19.67 -8.28 3.88
N LEU A 15 19.40 -7.17 4.55
CA LEU A 15 18.11 -6.87 5.16
C LEU A 15 17.67 -5.50 4.66
N ALA A 16 16.45 -5.43 4.17
CA ALA A 16 15.82 -4.20 3.76
C ALA A 16 14.38 -4.16 4.30
N ASN A 17 13.96 -2.99 4.76
CA ASN A 17 12.58 -2.76 5.15
C ASN A 17 12.14 -1.41 4.60
N ILE A 18 11.00 -1.42 3.90
CA ILE A 18 10.34 -0.22 3.39
C ILE A 18 9.01 -0.12 4.10
N TYR A 19 8.78 0.99 4.74
CA TYR A 19 7.53 1.30 5.42
C TYR A 19 6.97 2.61 4.89
N GLU A 20 5.76 2.55 4.38
CA GLU A 20 5.06 3.71 3.86
C GLU A 20 3.74 3.88 4.61
N LYS A 21 3.42 5.12 4.92
CA LYS A 21 2.15 5.50 5.52
C LYS A 21 1.51 6.58 4.67
N PHE A 22 0.31 6.32 4.21
CA PHE A 22 -0.49 7.23 3.41
C PHE A 22 -1.71 7.70 4.20
N TYR A 23 -1.99 8.99 4.13
CA TYR A 23 -3.19 9.62 4.67
C TYR A 23 -3.98 10.25 3.53
N GLY A 24 -5.29 10.13 3.60
CA GLY A 24 -6.18 10.71 2.61
C GLY A 24 -7.60 10.91 3.16
N PRO A 25 -8.50 11.44 2.34
CA PRO A 25 -9.91 11.58 2.68
C PRO A 25 -10.59 10.21 2.85
N GLY A 26 -11.76 10.17 3.50
CA GLY A 26 -12.51 8.96 3.78
C GLY A 26 -13.04 8.24 2.53
N VAL A 27 -13.00 8.88 1.37
CA VAL A 27 -13.39 8.33 0.06
C VAL A 27 -12.18 8.22 -0.87
N GLU A 28 -12.32 7.41 -1.92
CA GLU A 28 -11.27 7.24 -2.92
C GLU A 28 -11.00 8.54 -3.68
N LYS A 29 -9.72 8.81 -3.95
CA LYS A 29 -9.28 9.99 -4.70
C LYS A 29 -9.91 10.08 -6.08
N ASP A 30 -10.09 8.94 -6.76
CA ASP A 30 -10.64 8.89 -8.11
C ASP A 30 -12.11 9.33 -8.13
N LYS A 31 -12.86 9.05 -7.06
CA LYS A 31 -14.22 9.56 -6.88
C LYS A 31 -14.22 11.09 -6.74
N ILE A 32 -13.31 11.64 -5.94
CA ILE A 32 -13.18 13.10 -5.76
C ILE A 32 -12.85 13.77 -7.09
N TRP A 33 -11.87 13.23 -7.83
CA TRP A 33 -11.51 13.74 -9.14
C TRP A 33 -12.66 13.68 -10.15
N SER A 34 -13.35 12.55 -10.26
CA SER A 34 -14.52 12.42 -11.13
C SER A 34 -15.55 13.51 -10.83
N ARG A 35 -15.89 13.69 -9.55
CA ARG A 35 -16.86 14.73 -9.15
C ARG A 35 -16.36 16.15 -9.38
N ALA A 36 -15.06 16.39 -9.23
CA ALA A 36 -14.47 17.69 -9.53
C ALA A 36 -14.54 18.05 -11.03
N PHE A 37 -14.36 17.08 -11.92
CA PHE A 37 -14.52 17.28 -13.36
C PHE A 37 -15.98 17.46 -13.79
N GLU A 38 -16.91 16.82 -13.10
CA GLU A 38 -18.35 16.95 -13.33
C GLU A 38 -18.91 18.25 -12.74
N ALA A 39 -18.22 18.84 -11.77
CA ALA A 39 -18.66 20.08 -11.10
C ALA A 39 -18.65 21.27 -12.06
N SER A 40 -19.79 21.89 -12.24
CA SER A 40 -19.91 23.12 -13.05
C SER A 40 -19.68 24.35 -12.17
N PRO A 41 -18.65 25.15 -12.43
CA PRO A 41 -18.40 26.39 -11.70
C PRO A 41 -19.60 27.32 -11.74
N GLY A 42 -19.98 27.90 -10.60
CA GLY A 42 -21.08 28.88 -10.51
C GLY A 42 -22.48 28.29 -10.36
N VAL A 43 -22.64 26.96 -10.38
CA VAL A 43 -23.95 26.32 -10.17
C VAL A 43 -24.28 26.18 -8.68
N TYR A 44 -23.26 25.92 -7.86
CA TYR A 44 -23.41 25.81 -6.41
C TYR A 44 -22.09 26.20 -5.71
N PRO A 45 -22.14 26.75 -4.49
CA PRO A 45 -20.93 27.06 -3.73
C PRO A 45 -20.30 25.77 -3.17
N LYS A 46 -19.03 25.79 -2.84
CA LYS A 46 -18.40 24.70 -2.09
C LYS A 46 -19.09 24.47 -0.73
N GLU A 47 -19.41 25.58 -0.04
CA GLU A 47 -20.18 25.67 1.18
C GLU A 47 -20.87 27.03 1.21
N TYR A 48 -21.95 27.16 1.95
CA TYR A 48 -22.66 28.42 2.11
C TYR A 48 -21.95 29.34 3.11
N SER A 49 -22.33 30.62 3.13
CA SER A 49 -21.71 31.67 3.96
C SER A 49 -21.83 31.43 5.48
N ASP A 50 -22.79 30.64 5.89
CA ASP A 50 -23.02 30.22 7.28
C ASP A 50 -22.31 28.90 7.65
N GLY A 51 -21.51 28.33 6.73
CA GLY A 51 -20.83 27.04 6.92
C GLY A 51 -21.68 25.82 6.58
N THR A 52 -22.93 25.99 6.15
CA THR A 52 -23.79 24.90 5.73
C THR A 52 -23.24 24.24 4.47
N LEU A 53 -23.15 22.90 4.48
CA LEU A 53 -22.60 22.16 3.34
C LEU A 53 -23.59 22.11 2.17
N SER A 54 -23.10 22.52 1.01
CA SER A 54 -23.94 22.58 -0.19
C SER A 54 -24.07 21.23 -0.88
N TYR A 55 -25.22 21.03 -1.53
CA TYR A 55 -25.50 19.91 -2.43
C TYR A 55 -25.83 20.42 -3.83
N PRO A 56 -25.25 19.84 -4.90
CA PRO A 56 -25.50 20.27 -6.28
C PRO A 56 -26.86 19.75 -6.78
N SER A 57 -27.94 20.46 -6.46
CA SER A 57 -29.31 19.97 -6.66
C SER A 57 -29.72 19.72 -8.11
N MET A 58 -29.08 20.35 -9.07
CA MET A 58 -29.53 20.31 -10.47
C MET A 58 -28.82 19.22 -11.32
N GLN A 59 -27.72 18.67 -10.86
CA GLN A 59 -26.91 17.74 -11.66
C GLN A 59 -26.75 16.34 -11.03
N GLY A 60 -27.40 16.08 -9.90
CA GLY A 60 -27.44 14.76 -9.28
C GLY A 60 -26.06 14.24 -8.81
N GLY A 61 -25.09 15.11 -8.65
CA GLY A 61 -23.73 14.75 -8.25
C GLY A 61 -23.46 14.98 -6.76
N GLU A 62 -22.30 14.55 -6.31
CA GLU A 62 -21.80 14.85 -4.96
C GLU A 62 -20.84 16.05 -5.05
N ASN A 63 -20.90 16.92 -4.07
CA ASN A 63 -19.99 18.06 -3.99
C ASN A 63 -18.55 17.57 -3.70
N PRO A 64 -17.58 17.79 -4.60
CA PRO A 64 -16.21 17.29 -4.41
C PRO A 64 -15.53 17.88 -3.19
N TRP A 65 -15.90 19.09 -2.76
CA TRP A 65 -15.41 19.70 -1.53
C TRP A 65 -15.85 18.90 -0.30
N ASN A 66 -17.12 18.48 -0.25
CA ASN A 66 -17.63 17.66 0.86
C ASN A 66 -16.94 16.30 0.90
N LEU A 67 -16.67 15.71 -0.26
CA LEU A 67 -15.92 14.46 -0.34
C LEU A 67 -14.47 14.61 0.12
N LEU A 68 -13.82 15.71 -0.22
CA LEU A 68 -12.43 15.96 0.15
C LEU A 68 -12.25 16.24 1.64
N VAL A 69 -13.11 17.10 2.21
CA VAL A 69 -12.89 17.69 3.53
C VAL A 69 -13.76 17.05 4.61
N HIS A 70 -14.97 16.62 4.26
CA HIS A 70 -15.99 16.21 5.24
C HIS A 70 -16.33 14.71 5.19
N SER A 71 -15.66 13.93 4.36
CA SER A 71 -15.90 12.48 4.24
C SER A 71 -15.21 11.63 5.30
N GLY A 72 -14.44 12.24 6.20
CA GLY A 72 -13.60 11.52 7.16
C GLY A 72 -12.16 11.32 6.64
N TYR A 73 -11.53 10.22 7.02
CA TYR A 73 -10.13 9.99 6.66
C TYR A 73 -9.82 8.52 6.40
N ARG A 74 -8.72 8.30 5.68
CA ARG A 74 -8.14 6.99 5.39
C ARG A 74 -6.68 6.99 5.81
N GLU A 75 -6.28 5.92 6.48
CA GLU A 75 -4.88 5.58 6.74
C GLU A 75 -4.57 4.27 6.01
N GLN A 76 -3.50 4.26 5.25
CA GLN A 76 -3.01 3.07 4.60
C GLN A 76 -1.54 2.87 4.98
N PHE A 77 -1.23 1.66 5.43
CA PHE A 77 0.11 1.23 5.75
C PHE A 77 0.55 0.20 4.74
N TRP A 78 1.72 0.39 4.20
CA TRP A 78 2.39 -0.59 3.37
C TRP A 78 3.76 -0.88 3.96
N ASN A 79 4.05 -2.15 4.17
CA ASN A 79 5.33 -2.60 4.71
C ASN A 79 5.86 -3.73 3.84
N SER A 80 7.11 -3.60 3.40
CA SER A 80 7.85 -4.62 2.66
C SER A 80 9.15 -4.91 3.39
N ALA A 81 9.21 -6.07 4.00
CA ALA A 81 10.42 -6.61 4.63
C ALA A 81 11.06 -7.63 3.69
N GLN A 82 12.33 -7.44 3.39
CA GLN A 82 13.11 -8.31 2.51
C GLN A 82 14.35 -8.78 3.26
N SER A 83 14.62 -10.08 3.20
CA SER A 83 15.80 -10.66 3.80
C SER A 83 16.45 -11.67 2.86
N LEU A 84 17.76 -11.57 2.73
CA LEU A 84 18.58 -12.53 2.00
C LEU A 84 19.77 -12.93 2.87
N ILE A 85 19.90 -14.23 3.09
CA ILE A 85 21.06 -14.82 3.76
C ILE A 85 21.71 -15.76 2.75
N GLY A 86 23.01 -15.59 2.55
CA GLY A 86 23.81 -16.41 1.66
C GLY A 86 25.07 -16.90 2.32
N ILE A 87 25.46 -18.13 2.03
CA ILE A 87 26.74 -18.71 2.43
C ILE A 87 27.49 -19.08 1.15
N ASN A 88 28.69 -18.58 1.00
CA ASN A 88 29.61 -18.94 -0.05
C ASN A 88 30.79 -19.68 0.56
N GLN A 89 31.06 -20.87 0.07
CA GLN A 89 32.15 -21.75 0.51
C GLN A 89 33.11 -21.99 -0.63
N ASP A 90 34.37 -21.64 -0.43
CA ASP A 90 35.46 -22.11 -1.28
C ASP A 90 35.82 -23.54 -0.89
N LEU A 91 35.74 -24.44 -1.86
CA LEU A 91 36.06 -25.83 -1.72
C LEU A 91 37.43 -26.21 -2.34
N GLY A 92 38.19 -25.18 -2.72
CA GLY A 92 39.50 -25.34 -3.38
C GLY A 92 40.48 -26.20 -2.65
N ASP A 93 40.53 -26.03 -1.32
CA ASP A 93 41.43 -26.79 -0.45
C ASP A 93 40.85 -28.14 0.00
N LEU A 94 39.52 -28.27 -0.01
CA LEU A 94 38.81 -29.50 0.46
C LEU A 94 38.61 -30.51 -0.64
N VAL A 95 38.33 -30.07 -1.85
CA VAL A 95 37.98 -30.99 -2.98
C VAL A 95 38.89 -30.78 -4.18
N THR A 96 38.81 -29.60 -4.81
CA THR A 96 39.66 -29.25 -5.97
C THR A 96 39.71 -27.76 -6.20
N LYS A 97 40.88 -27.24 -6.59
CA LYS A 97 41.09 -25.84 -6.90
C LYS A 97 40.06 -25.31 -7.93
N GLY A 98 39.44 -24.17 -7.61
CA GLY A 98 38.47 -23.52 -8.48
C GLY A 98 37.01 -23.99 -8.28
N LEU A 99 36.76 -24.86 -7.30
CA LEU A 99 35.42 -25.26 -6.93
C LEU A 99 34.87 -24.41 -5.80
N THR A 100 33.67 -23.85 -5.98
CA THR A 100 32.94 -23.10 -4.96
C THR A 100 31.50 -23.59 -4.89
N ALA A 101 30.93 -23.55 -3.69
CA ALA A 101 29.52 -23.82 -3.46
C ALA A 101 28.85 -22.61 -2.79
N SER A 102 27.59 -22.37 -3.14
CA SER A 102 26.80 -21.33 -2.46
C SER A 102 25.38 -21.79 -2.19
N ILE A 103 24.86 -21.34 -1.06
CA ILE A 103 23.44 -21.45 -0.70
C ILE A 103 22.93 -20.08 -0.38
N LYS A 104 21.74 -19.74 -0.92
CA LYS A 104 21.04 -18.49 -0.62
C LYS A 104 19.62 -18.79 -0.21
N PHE A 105 19.18 -18.14 0.83
CA PHE A 105 17.81 -18.17 1.30
C PHE A 105 17.26 -16.74 1.41
N SER A 106 16.10 -16.49 0.81
CA SER A 106 15.38 -15.23 0.93
C SER A 106 14.01 -15.48 1.55
N TRP A 107 13.62 -14.55 2.42
CA TRP A 107 12.28 -14.47 2.98
C TRP A 107 11.80 -13.03 2.85
N ASP A 108 10.78 -12.83 2.02
CA ASP A 108 10.22 -11.51 1.70
C ASP A 108 8.76 -11.48 2.14
N ALA A 109 8.39 -10.48 2.92
CA ALA A 109 7.01 -10.28 3.38
C ALA A 109 6.52 -8.90 2.96
N VAL A 110 5.35 -8.86 2.34
CA VAL A 110 4.65 -7.60 2.01
C VAL A 110 3.32 -7.61 2.74
N ASN A 111 3.04 -6.54 3.48
CA ASN A 111 1.81 -6.35 4.21
C ASN A 111 1.20 -4.98 3.87
N THR A 112 -0.09 -4.97 3.62
CA THR A 112 -0.88 -3.75 3.45
C THR A 112 -2.02 -3.78 4.46
N ASN A 113 -2.24 -2.68 5.15
CA ASN A 113 -3.39 -2.48 6.02
C ASN A 113 -4.02 -1.13 5.72
N THR A 114 -5.34 -1.09 5.60
CA THR A 114 -6.11 0.12 5.31
C THR A 114 -7.20 0.27 6.37
N ILE A 115 -7.21 1.41 7.01
CA ILE A 115 -8.23 1.83 7.96
C ILE A 115 -8.96 3.03 7.35
N VAL A 116 -10.26 2.91 7.19
CA VAL A 116 -11.12 3.98 6.68
C VAL A 116 -12.10 4.37 7.78
N ARG A 117 -12.07 5.64 8.14
CA ARG A 117 -13.05 6.29 9.00
C ARG A 117 -13.85 7.26 8.13
N SER A 118 -15.02 6.85 7.71
CA SER A 118 -15.83 7.63 6.78
C SER A 118 -17.15 8.07 7.39
N LYS A 119 -17.59 9.24 6.97
CA LYS A 119 -18.91 9.78 7.26
C LYS A 119 -19.50 10.46 6.03
N THR A 120 -20.80 10.62 6.02
CA THR A 120 -21.52 11.43 5.04
C THR A 120 -22.27 12.50 5.83
N PRO A 121 -21.85 13.75 5.79
CA PRO A 121 -22.54 14.82 6.51
C PRO A 121 -23.87 15.18 5.85
N ASN A 122 -24.75 15.87 6.59
CA ASN A 122 -25.95 16.48 6.04
C ASN A 122 -25.56 17.54 4.99
N GLN A 123 -26.26 17.55 3.87
CA GLN A 123 -26.02 18.50 2.78
C GLN A 123 -27.33 19.14 2.35
N TYR A 124 -27.27 20.42 2.03
CA TYR A 124 -28.46 21.23 1.81
C TYR A 124 -28.40 21.98 0.46
N TYR A 125 -29.56 22.35 0.00
CA TYR A 125 -29.73 23.31 -1.10
C TYR A 125 -30.51 24.52 -0.59
N ALA A 126 -29.96 25.71 -0.80
CA ALA A 126 -30.62 26.95 -0.41
C ALA A 126 -31.79 27.25 -1.35
N LYS A 127 -32.98 27.47 -0.80
CA LYS A 127 -34.20 27.78 -1.56
C LYS A 127 -34.37 29.25 -1.88
N GLY A 128 -33.70 30.12 -1.10
CA GLY A 128 -33.79 31.56 -1.23
C GLY A 128 -33.19 32.28 -0.01
N ARG A 129 -33.59 33.52 0.16
CA ARG A 129 -33.26 34.35 1.33
C ARG A 129 -34.53 34.89 1.96
N ASP A 130 -34.48 35.10 3.28
CA ASP A 130 -35.52 35.77 4.02
C ASP A 130 -35.41 37.30 3.87
N GLU A 131 -36.31 38.05 4.52
CA GLU A 131 -36.33 39.50 4.52
C GLU A 131 -35.09 40.14 5.11
N ASP A 132 -34.41 39.44 6.02
CA ASP A 132 -33.17 39.82 6.68
C ASP A 132 -31.91 39.43 5.86
N GLY A 133 -32.08 38.76 4.71
CA GLY A 133 -31.02 38.32 3.83
C GLY A 133 -30.37 36.97 4.22
N ASN A 134 -30.86 36.26 5.26
CA ASN A 134 -30.35 34.96 5.64
C ASN A 134 -30.81 33.87 4.66
N LEU A 135 -30.00 32.82 4.53
CA LEU A 135 -30.32 31.70 3.65
C LEU A 135 -31.45 30.84 4.24
N ILE A 136 -32.40 30.49 3.40
CA ILE A 136 -33.48 29.58 3.74
C ILE A 136 -33.17 28.19 3.18
N PHE A 137 -33.05 27.21 4.06
CA PHE A 137 -32.88 25.80 3.70
C PHE A 137 -34.17 25.01 3.91
N GLY A 138 -34.32 23.95 3.11
CA GLY A 138 -35.31 22.90 3.38
C GLY A 138 -34.73 21.80 4.25
N SER A 139 -35.38 20.65 4.23
CA SER A 139 -34.78 19.42 4.76
C SER A 139 -33.48 19.11 4.03
N PRO A 140 -32.51 18.44 4.68
CA PRO A 140 -31.29 18.03 4.01
C PRO A 140 -31.61 17.17 2.78
N ILE A 141 -30.94 17.44 1.67
CA ILE A 141 -31.05 16.62 0.45
C ILE A 141 -30.31 15.31 0.67
N VAL A 142 -29.16 15.36 1.33
CA VAL A 142 -28.47 14.19 1.84
C VAL A 142 -28.60 14.21 3.36
N THR A 143 -29.31 13.21 3.88
CA THR A 143 -29.36 12.97 5.32
C THR A 143 -28.21 12.04 5.67
N GLY A 144 -27.31 12.53 6.47
CA GLY A 144 -26.11 11.80 6.85
C GLY A 144 -25.94 11.73 8.37
N THR A 145 -24.74 11.39 8.79
CA THR A 145 -24.35 11.36 10.19
C THR A 145 -22.99 12.02 10.36
N ASP A 146 -22.77 12.64 11.50
CA ASP A 146 -21.47 13.17 11.91
C ASP A 146 -20.57 12.07 12.53
N GLU A 147 -21.15 10.90 12.81
CA GLU A 147 -20.42 9.78 13.36
C GLU A 147 -19.56 9.09 12.29
N LEU A 148 -18.32 8.79 12.65
CA LEU A 148 -17.37 8.11 11.77
C LEU A 148 -17.60 6.59 11.80
N GLY A 149 -18.01 6.01 10.68
CA GLY A 149 -17.95 4.58 10.46
C GLY A 149 -16.52 4.06 10.48
N LEU A 150 -16.34 2.75 10.64
CA LEU A 150 -15.05 2.07 10.60
C LEU A 150 -15.08 0.98 9.53
N SER A 151 -14.12 1.00 8.64
CA SER A 151 -13.80 -0.11 7.75
C SER A 151 -12.31 -0.41 7.83
N GLU A 152 -11.97 -1.66 8.09
CA GLU A 152 -10.60 -2.15 8.12
C GLU A 152 -10.43 -3.26 7.11
N SER A 153 -9.35 -3.21 6.37
CA SER A 153 -8.96 -4.27 5.45
C SER A 153 -7.46 -4.45 5.44
N GLY A 154 -7.02 -5.69 5.29
CA GLY A 154 -5.61 -5.97 5.23
C GLY A 154 -5.32 -7.16 4.32
N SER A 155 -4.15 -7.14 3.72
CA SER A 155 -3.63 -8.23 2.89
C SER A 155 -2.15 -8.39 3.13
N GLY A 156 -1.66 -9.61 2.95
CA GLY A 156 -0.24 -9.90 3.06
C GLY A 156 0.17 -11.04 2.14
N SER A 157 1.44 -11.05 1.78
CA SER A 157 2.07 -12.15 1.06
C SER A 157 3.46 -12.41 1.60
N ILE A 158 3.85 -13.67 1.60
CA ILE A 158 5.20 -14.12 1.94
C ILE A 158 5.75 -14.87 0.75
N THR A 159 6.95 -14.48 0.33
CA THR A 159 7.71 -15.17 -0.69
C THR A 159 8.97 -15.73 -0.07
N THR A 160 9.21 -17.02 -0.25
CA THR A 160 10.46 -17.67 0.12
C THR A 160 11.20 -18.11 -1.13
N TYR A 161 12.51 -17.96 -1.11
CA TYR A 161 13.39 -18.38 -2.19
C TYR A 161 14.59 -19.12 -1.61
N LEU A 162 14.88 -20.27 -2.18
CA LEU A 162 16.05 -21.06 -1.87
C LEU A 162 16.83 -21.29 -3.16
N GLU A 163 18.11 -21.03 -3.14
CA GLU A 163 19.04 -21.28 -4.25
C GLU A 163 20.25 -22.04 -3.73
N GLY A 164 20.65 -23.05 -4.44
CA GLY A 164 21.93 -23.74 -4.26
C GLY A 164 22.70 -23.78 -5.56
N SER A 165 23.97 -23.44 -5.54
CA SER A 165 24.82 -23.51 -6.72
C SER A 165 26.21 -24.11 -6.41
N ILE A 166 26.74 -24.82 -7.38
CA ILE A 166 28.13 -25.28 -7.40
C ILE A 166 28.77 -24.74 -8.65
N ASN A 167 29.87 -24.04 -8.49
CA ASN A 167 30.62 -23.42 -9.59
C ASN A 167 32.03 -23.97 -9.63
N TYR A 168 32.46 -24.33 -10.80
CA TYR A 168 33.84 -24.74 -11.07
C TYR A 168 34.44 -23.84 -12.10
N ASN A 169 35.60 -23.26 -11.81
CA ASN A 169 36.36 -22.43 -12.75
C ASN A 169 37.85 -22.63 -12.55
N ARG A 170 38.52 -23.25 -13.52
CA ARG A 170 39.93 -23.52 -13.42
C ARG A 170 40.66 -23.31 -14.75
N LEU A 171 41.84 -22.73 -14.65
CA LEU A 171 42.77 -22.59 -15.77
C LEU A 171 43.74 -23.77 -15.76
N PHE A 172 43.75 -24.58 -16.83
CA PHE A 172 44.64 -25.69 -17.02
C PHE A 172 45.79 -25.32 -17.97
N ALA A 173 47.01 -25.70 -17.58
CA ALA A 173 48.21 -25.49 -18.35
C ALA A 173 48.36 -24.02 -18.83
N GLU A 174 47.86 -23.05 -18.05
CA GLU A 174 47.87 -21.60 -18.35
C GLU A 174 47.21 -21.21 -19.68
N LYS A 175 46.56 -22.15 -20.37
CA LYS A 175 45.96 -21.95 -21.69
C LYS A 175 44.48 -22.27 -21.78
N HIS A 176 44.02 -23.27 -21.03
CA HIS A 176 42.65 -23.79 -21.16
C HIS A 176 41.81 -23.44 -19.91
N ARG A 177 40.88 -22.48 -20.06
CA ARG A 177 39.91 -22.19 -18.98
C ARG A 177 38.69 -23.08 -19.12
N VAL A 178 38.43 -23.87 -18.11
CA VAL A 178 37.22 -24.73 -18.01
C VAL A 178 36.33 -24.14 -16.93
N GLY A 179 35.05 -23.87 -17.28
CA GLY A 179 34.03 -23.41 -16.36
C GLY A 179 32.78 -24.26 -16.47
N ALA A 180 32.20 -24.60 -15.33
CA ALA A 180 30.92 -25.29 -15.21
C ALA A 180 30.13 -24.76 -14.03
N MET A 181 28.80 -24.75 -14.14
CA MET A 181 27.90 -24.33 -13.08
C MET A 181 26.72 -25.32 -13.01
N LEU A 182 26.39 -25.74 -11.82
CA LEU A 182 25.13 -26.41 -11.49
C LEU A 182 24.34 -25.50 -10.56
N LEU A 183 23.08 -25.22 -10.93
CA LEU A 183 22.18 -24.35 -10.18
C LEU A 183 20.85 -25.06 -9.93
N TYR A 184 20.39 -25.00 -8.70
CA TYR A 184 19.02 -25.35 -8.31
C TYR A 184 18.37 -24.16 -7.61
N ASN A 185 17.11 -23.85 -7.95
CA ASN A 185 16.34 -22.87 -7.21
C ASN A 185 14.90 -23.33 -6.98
N HIS A 186 14.32 -22.80 -5.90
CA HIS A 186 12.93 -23.05 -5.53
C HIS A 186 12.32 -21.78 -4.95
N LYS A 187 11.22 -21.33 -5.57
CA LYS A 187 10.48 -20.10 -5.13
C LYS A 187 9.04 -20.46 -4.82
N VAL A 188 8.57 -20.06 -3.65
CA VAL A 188 7.17 -20.21 -3.23
C VAL A 188 6.64 -18.86 -2.80
N THR A 189 5.47 -18.50 -3.33
CA THR A 189 4.75 -17.30 -2.92
C THR A 189 3.40 -17.70 -2.34
N ASN A 190 3.21 -17.43 -1.06
CA ASN A 190 1.96 -17.66 -0.35
C ASN A 190 1.26 -16.31 -0.16
N LYS A 191 0.11 -16.13 -0.77
CA LYS A 191 -0.78 -15.02 -0.47
C LYS A 191 -1.54 -15.36 0.80
N LYS A 192 -1.22 -14.70 1.89
CA LYS A 192 -1.90 -14.88 3.17
C LYS A 192 -2.99 -13.83 3.34
N LEU A 193 -4.12 -14.32 3.81
CA LEU A 193 -5.26 -13.63 4.39
C LEU A 193 -5.50 -12.20 3.92
N THR A 194 -6.54 -12.06 3.14
CA THR A 194 -7.29 -10.81 3.06
C THR A 194 -8.32 -10.85 4.18
N TYR A 195 -8.33 -9.88 5.08
CA TYR A 195 -9.41 -9.68 6.03
C TYR A 195 -10.11 -8.36 5.74
N SER A 196 -11.40 -8.31 6.02
CA SER A 196 -12.19 -7.10 5.96
C SER A 196 -13.15 -7.09 7.15
N LYS A 197 -13.20 -5.98 7.84
CA LYS A 197 -14.12 -5.73 8.95
C LYS A 197 -14.76 -4.37 8.74
N THR A 198 -16.08 -4.35 8.74
CA THR A 198 -16.86 -3.11 8.64
C THR A 198 -17.75 -3.01 9.88
N LEU A 199 -17.71 -1.87 10.55
CA LEU A 199 -18.61 -1.50 11.62
C LEU A 199 -19.41 -0.30 11.14
N SER A 200 -20.69 -0.53 10.88
CA SER A 200 -21.65 0.54 10.62
C SER A 200 -22.32 0.85 11.96
N LEU A 201 -22.26 2.09 12.39
CA LEU A 201 -23.01 2.53 13.55
C LEU A 201 -24.48 2.65 13.13
N PRO A 202 -25.43 2.14 13.97
CA PRO A 202 -26.83 2.23 13.61
C PRO A 202 -27.29 3.69 13.56
N TYR A 203 -28.03 4.01 12.55
CA TYR A 203 -28.80 5.23 12.46
C TYR A 203 -29.72 5.36 13.68
N LYS A 204 -29.60 6.45 14.41
CA LYS A 204 -30.63 6.87 15.37
C LYS A 204 -31.56 7.88 14.73
#